data_b997b85d0d771fb5d003333f7aa461de
#
_entry.id   b997b85d0d771fb5d003333f7aa461de
#
_cell.length_a   1.000
_cell.length_b   1.000
_cell.length_c   1.000
_cell.angle_alpha   90.00
_cell.angle_beta   90.00
_cell.angle_gamma   90.00
#
_symmetry.space_group_name_H-M   'P 1'
#
loop_
_entity.id
_entity.type
_entity.pdbx_description
1 polymer ?
#
loop_
_entity_poly.entity_id
_entity_poly.type
_entity_poly.pdbx_seq_one_letter_code
_entity_poly.pdbx_strand_id
1 'polypeptide(L)'
;EYQGKSAPPGPWVKVPEWKFDLEDASETFEQLLAIPDGDPWVDAAKDNLSSGCPVTAAITVEQIRRAKDLGVAECFQMELKIASRCIQLPDFPEGVRALLIDKDKQPTWTYSKVSDIPRDYLLSHF
;
A
#
# COMPACT_ATOMS: atom_id res chain seq x y z
N GLU A 1 5.27 8.61 32.72
CA GLU A 1 4.17 9.58 32.56
C GLU A 1 4.37 10.37 31.27
N TYR A 2 3.55 10.04 30.27
CA TYR A 2 3.50 10.78 29.02
C TYR A 2 2.82 12.12 29.30
N GLN A 3 3.60 13.16 29.45
CA GLN A 3 3.05 14.51 29.54
C GLN A 3 2.55 14.91 28.14
N GLY A 4 1.23 14.82 27.97
CA GLY A 4 0.51 15.06 26.72
C GLY A 4 0.74 16.43 26.07
N LYS A 5 1.89 16.60 25.44
CA LYS A 5 2.01 17.55 24.34
C LYS A 5 1.34 16.88 23.15
N SER A 6 0.25 17.47 22.66
CA SER A 6 -0.32 17.07 21.39
C SER A 6 0.81 16.97 20.36
N ALA A 7 0.92 15.83 19.69
CA ALA A 7 1.84 15.71 18.56
C ALA A 7 1.61 16.92 17.64
N PRO A 8 2.66 17.52 17.07
CA PRO A 8 2.46 18.56 16.06
C PRO A 8 1.54 17.99 15.00
N PRO A 9 0.62 18.79 14.44
CA PRO A 9 -0.24 18.31 13.37
C PRO A 9 0.67 17.72 12.29
N GLY A 10 0.49 16.42 12.02
CA GLY A 10 1.25 15.74 10.99
C GLY A 10 0.97 16.38 9.62
N PRO A 11 1.74 16.04 8.60
CA PRO A 11 1.56 16.55 7.23
C PRO A 11 0.14 16.34 6.68
N TRP A 12 -0.61 15.42 7.24
CA TRP A 12 -2.02 15.11 6.95
C TRP A 12 -2.97 16.30 7.05
N VAL A 13 -2.66 17.33 7.83
CA VAL A 13 -3.53 18.53 7.99
C VAL A 13 -3.59 19.37 6.72
N LYS A 14 -2.68 19.14 5.77
CA LYS A 14 -2.62 19.88 4.50
C LYS A 14 -3.03 19.06 3.28
N VAL A 15 -3.38 17.77 3.48
CA VAL A 15 -3.82 16.91 2.38
C VAL A 15 -5.20 17.40 1.92
N PRO A 16 -5.37 17.81 0.66
CA PRO A 16 -6.69 18.10 0.10
C PRO A 16 -7.62 16.91 0.36
N GLU A 17 -8.92 17.15 0.49
CA GLU A 17 -9.93 16.08 0.55
C GLU A 17 -9.96 15.34 -0.80
N TRP A 18 -8.98 14.46 -1.03
CA TRP A 18 -8.98 13.60 -2.19
C TRP A 18 -10.02 12.51 -2.00
N LYS A 19 -10.95 12.44 -2.93
CA LYS A 19 -11.94 11.36 -2.98
C LYS A 19 -11.47 10.36 -4.01
N PHE A 20 -10.93 9.24 -3.54
CA PHE A 20 -10.59 8.11 -4.40
C PHE A 20 -11.75 7.12 -4.43
N ASP A 21 -12.03 6.60 -5.61
CA ASP A 21 -12.88 5.43 -5.74
C ASP A 21 -12.04 4.19 -5.39
N LEU A 22 -12.33 3.56 -4.26
CA LEU A 22 -11.61 2.37 -3.79
C LEU A 22 -12.17 1.06 -4.37
N GLU A 23 -13.11 1.12 -5.32
CA GLU A 23 -13.69 -0.09 -5.92
C GLU A 23 -12.71 -0.79 -6.88
N ASP A 24 -11.83 -0.03 -7.53
CA ASP A 24 -10.77 -0.55 -8.40
C ASP A 24 -9.40 -0.03 -7.97
N ALA A 25 -8.51 -0.98 -7.62
CA ALA A 25 -7.16 -0.65 -7.18
C ALA A 25 -6.32 0.01 -8.28
N SER A 26 -6.50 -0.41 -9.55
CA SER A 26 -5.76 0.16 -10.68
C SER A 26 -6.18 1.61 -10.92
N GLU A 27 -7.47 1.88 -10.92
CA GLU A 27 -7.99 3.24 -11.07
C GLU A 27 -7.56 4.15 -9.91
N THR A 28 -7.65 3.66 -8.67
CA THR A 28 -7.14 4.39 -7.49
C THR A 28 -5.67 4.73 -7.64
N PHE A 29 -4.87 3.79 -8.13
CA PHE A 29 -3.44 3.97 -8.31
C PHE A 29 -3.14 5.03 -9.38
N GLU A 30 -3.84 5.00 -10.52
CA GLU A 30 -3.71 5.99 -11.58
C GLU A 30 -4.12 7.40 -11.10
N GLN A 31 -5.20 7.50 -10.33
CA GLN A 31 -5.64 8.77 -9.73
C GLN A 31 -4.58 9.34 -8.77
N LEU A 32 -3.94 8.50 -7.95
CA LEU A 32 -2.85 8.92 -7.06
C LEU A 32 -1.65 9.44 -7.84
N LEU A 33 -1.25 8.76 -8.90
CA LEU A 33 -0.13 9.18 -9.75
C LEU A 33 -0.43 10.45 -10.56
N ALA A 34 -1.70 10.71 -10.87
CA ALA A 34 -2.14 11.89 -11.61
C ALA A 34 -2.21 13.17 -10.75
N ILE A 35 -2.02 13.09 -9.44
CA ILE A 35 -1.96 14.28 -8.58
C ILE A 35 -0.82 15.19 -9.08
N PRO A 36 -1.04 16.52 -9.24
CA PRO A 36 0.01 17.43 -9.71
C PRO A 36 1.25 17.39 -8.82
N ASP A 37 2.43 17.46 -9.44
CA ASP A 37 3.72 17.57 -8.77
C ASP A 37 3.88 18.96 -8.13
N GLY A 38 4.82 19.07 -7.17
CA GLY A 38 5.20 20.34 -6.56
C GLY A 38 5.06 20.40 -5.04
N ASP A 39 4.41 19.40 -4.43
CA ASP A 39 4.49 19.19 -2.99
C ASP A 39 5.52 18.09 -2.71
N PRO A 40 6.62 18.36 -2.00
CA PRO A 40 7.69 17.37 -1.77
C PRO A 40 7.21 16.08 -1.10
N TRP A 41 6.15 16.15 -0.30
CA TRP A 41 5.57 14.97 0.33
C TRP A 41 4.78 14.12 -0.66
N VAL A 42 4.01 14.76 -1.54
CA VAL A 42 3.26 14.09 -2.62
C VAL A 42 4.23 13.45 -3.60
N ASP A 43 5.25 14.18 -4.01
CA ASP A 43 6.26 13.72 -4.96
C ASP A 43 7.00 12.49 -4.41
N ALA A 44 7.44 12.54 -3.15
CA ALA A 44 8.07 11.39 -2.48
C ALA A 44 7.10 10.19 -2.32
N ALA A 45 5.82 10.43 -2.07
CA ALA A 45 4.82 9.37 -1.99
C ALA A 45 4.61 8.70 -3.35
N LYS A 46 4.57 9.48 -4.44
CA LYS A 46 4.45 8.96 -5.81
C LYS A 46 5.67 8.13 -6.22
N ASP A 47 6.88 8.59 -5.87
CA ASP A 47 8.12 7.85 -6.11
C ASP A 47 8.12 6.50 -5.39
N ASN A 48 7.73 6.49 -4.10
CA ASN A 48 7.59 5.27 -3.32
C ASN A 48 6.52 4.33 -3.90
N LEU A 49 5.41 4.89 -4.35
CA LEU A 49 4.32 4.13 -4.95
C LEU A 49 4.76 3.48 -6.28
N SER A 50 5.49 4.22 -7.10
CA SER A 50 5.96 3.76 -8.43
C SER A 50 7.07 2.72 -8.35
N SER A 51 7.92 2.77 -7.32
CA SER A 51 9.02 1.82 -7.10
C SER A 51 8.64 0.65 -6.20
N GLY A 52 7.53 0.76 -5.49
CA GLY A 52 7.02 -0.24 -4.56
C GLY A 52 6.45 -1.48 -5.24
N CYS A 53 6.07 -2.47 -4.42
CA CYS A 53 5.43 -3.69 -4.90
C CYS A 53 3.98 -3.41 -5.34
N PRO A 54 3.62 -3.63 -6.62
CA PRO A 54 2.27 -3.41 -7.12
C PRO A 54 1.21 -4.26 -6.39
N VAL A 55 1.55 -5.50 -6.04
CA VAL A 55 0.65 -6.40 -5.30
C VAL A 55 0.34 -5.82 -3.92
N THR A 56 1.34 -5.29 -3.21
CA THR A 56 1.12 -4.64 -1.91
C THR A 56 0.22 -3.41 -2.03
N ALA A 57 0.40 -2.61 -3.07
CA ALA A 57 -0.45 -1.45 -3.33
C ALA A 57 -1.91 -1.87 -3.56
N ALA A 58 -2.15 -2.89 -4.37
CA ALA A 58 -3.48 -3.44 -4.63
C ALA A 58 -4.13 -4.04 -3.36
N ILE A 59 -3.37 -4.79 -2.56
CA ILE A 59 -3.81 -5.32 -1.26
C ILE A 59 -4.25 -4.19 -0.34
N THR A 60 -3.48 -3.10 -0.29
CA THR A 60 -3.79 -1.95 0.58
C THR A 60 -5.13 -1.32 0.23
N VAL A 61 -5.42 -1.10 -1.05
CA VAL A 61 -6.71 -0.55 -1.51
C VAL A 61 -7.86 -1.48 -1.12
N GLU A 62 -7.73 -2.78 -1.42
CA GLU A 62 -8.76 -3.78 -1.08
C GLU A 62 -8.95 -3.92 0.45
N GLN A 63 -7.87 -3.85 1.22
CA GLN A 63 -7.90 -3.89 2.69
C GLN A 63 -8.67 -2.69 3.26
N ILE A 64 -8.38 -1.48 2.79
CA ILE A 64 -9.08 -0.26 3.22
C ILE A 64 -10.57 -0.34 2.84
N ARG A 65 -10.88 -0.84 1.64
CA ARG A 65 -12.26 -1.02 1.18
C ARG A 65 -13.05 -1.95 2.11
N ARG A 66 -12.47 -3.11 2.47
CA ARG A 66 -13.11 -4.09 3.37
C ARG A 66 -13.21 -3.57 4.80
N ALA A 67 -12.20 -2.86 5.29
CA ALA A 67 -12.14 -2.37 6.66
C ALA A 67 -13.26 -1.40 7.02
N LYS A 68 -13.93 -0.78 6.04
CA LYS A 68 -15.06 0.13 6.27
C LYS A 68 -16.20 -0.51 7.07
N ASP A 69 -16.42 -1.81 6.87
CA ASP A 69 -17.53 -2.57 7.44
C ASP A 69 -17.08 -3.54 8.55
N LEU A 70 -15.81 -3.49 8.96
CA LEU A 70 -15.22 -4.40 9.94
C LEU A 70 -14.94 -3.72 11.28
N GLY A 71 -15.09 -4.48 12.35
CA GLY A 71 -14.58 -4.09 13.66
C GLY A 71 -13.08 -4.32 13.79
N VAL A 72 -12.46 -3.74 14.82
CA VAL A 72 -11.00 -3.81 15.05
C VAL A 72 -10.49 -5.25 15.11
N ALA A 73 -11.19 -6.15 15.79
CA ALA A 73 -10.80 -7.56 15.87
C ALA A 73 -10.81 -8.26 14.50
N GLU A 74 -11.81 -7.96 13.68
CA GLU A 74 -11.93 -8.50 12.32
C GLU A 74 -10.84 -7.94 11.39
N CYS A 75 -10.48 -6.66 11.56
CA CYS A 75 -9.35 -6.08 10.85
C CYS A 75 -8.04 -6.83 11.16
N PHE A 76 -7.74 -7.09 12.43
CA PHE A 76 -6.56 -7.88 12.80
C PHE A 76 -6.58 -9.32 12.26
N GLN A 77 -7.76 -9.96 12.21
CA GLN A 77 -7.89 -11.28 11.59
C GLN A 77 -7.60 -11.23 10.07
N MET A 78 -8.10 -10.21 9.39
CA MET A 78 -7.81 -9.97 7.97
C MET A 78 -6.31 -9.74 7.75
N GLU A 79 -5.68 -8.86 8.54
CA GLU A 79 -4.25 -8.57 8.46
C GLU A 79 -3.39 -9.81 8.69
N LEU A 80 -3.76 -10.67 9.64
CA LEU A 80 -3.05 -11.92 9.88
C LEU A 80 -3.09 -12.85 8.65
N LYS A 81 -4.23 -12.95 7.98
CA LYS A 81 -4.35 -13.74 6.74
C LYS A 81 -3.46 -13.15 5.64
N ILE A 82 -3.54 -11.83 5.42
CA ILE A 82 -2.73 -11.12 4.42
C ILE A 82 -1.24 -11.36 4.69
N ALA A 83 -0.77 -11.12 5.91
CA ALA A 83 0.63 -11.31 6.28
C ALA A 83 1.10 -12.76 6.07
N SER A 84 0.29 -13.73 6.52
CA SER A 84 0.57 -15.15 6.34
C SER A 84 0.66 -15.55 4.86
N ARG A 85 -0.16 -14.95 4.01
CA ARG A 85 -0.13 -15.20 2.57
C ARG A 85 1.05 -14.54 1.89
N CYS A 86 1.35 -13.29 2.22
CA CYS A 86 2.49 -12.56 1.67
C CYS A 86 3.83 -13.30 1.90
N ILE A 87 4.03 -13.87 3.09
CA ILE A 87 5.26 -14.64 3.40
C ILE A 87 5.43 -15.88 2.50
N GLN A 88 4.33 -16.44 2.02
CA GLN A 88 4.33 -17.64 1.16
C GLN A 88 4.53 -17.31 -0.33
N LEU A 89 4.44 -16.05 -0.71
CA LEU A 89 4.50 -15.59 -2.10
C LEU A 89 5.83 -14.89 -2.41
N PRO A 90 6.24 -14.82 -3.69
CA PRO A 90 7.59 -14.41 -4.07
C PRO A 90 7.92 -12.95 -3.73
N ASP A 91 6.96 -12.04 -3.74
CA ASP A 91 7.24 -10.60 -3.62
C ASP A 91 7.80 -10.20 -2.25
N PHE A 92 7.33 -10.82 -1.16
CA PHE A 92 7.86 -10.51 0.17
C PHE A 92 9.33 -10.94 0.33
N PRO A 93 9.73 -12.19 0.03
CA PRO A 93 11.14 -12.59 0.02
C PRO A 93 12.01 -11.74 -0.91
N GLU A 94 11.50 -11.37 -2.09
CA GLU A 94 12.23 -10.53 -3.05
C GLU A 94 12.46 -9.12 -2.49
N GLY A 95 11.46 -8.51 -1.88
CA GLY A 95 11.61 -7.23 -1.21
C GLY A 95 12.66 -7.27 -0.09
N VAL A 96 12.66 -8.35 0.71
CA VAL A 96 13.68 -8.58 1.74
C VAL A 96 15.07 -8.75 1.12
N ARG A 97 15.21 -9.53 0.03
CA ARG A 97 16.47 -9.68 -0.69
C ARG A 97 17.01 -8.34 -1.14
N ALA A 98 16.20 -7.61 -1.91
CA ALA A 98 16.64 -6.37 -2.55
C ALA A 98 16.97 -5.25 -1.54
N LEU A 99 16.25 -5.20 -0.41
CA LEU A 99 16.41 -4.11 0.55
C LEU A 99 17.38 -4.43 1.68
N LEU A 100 17.40 -5.66 2.18
CA LEU A 100 18.10 -6.03 3.41
C LEU A 100 19.30 -6.95 3.20
N ILE A 101 19.25 -7.86 2.22
CA ILE A 101 20.29 -8.86 1.97
C ILE A 101 21.30 -8.31 0.96
N ASP A 102 20.90 -8.18 -0.30
CA ASP A 102 21.76 -7.73 -1.39
C ASP A 102 21.94 -6.20 -1.40
N LYS A 103 20.94 -5.48 -0.90
CA LYS A 103 20.90 -4.03 -0.79
C LYS A 103 21.07 -3.30 -2.13
N ASP A 104 20.72 -4.00 -3.23
CA ASP A 104 20.76 -3.45 -4.58
C ASP A 104 19.61 -2.48 -4.86
N LYS A 105 18.53 -2.55 -4.04
CA LYS A 105 17.31 -1.75 -4.18
C LYS A 105 16.62 -1.93 -5.55
N GLN A 106 16.81 -3.09 -6.16
CA GLN A 106 16.26 -3.44 -7.46
C GLN A 106 15.41 -4.72 -7.36
N PRO A 107 14.25 -4.65 -6.71
CA PRO A 107 13.37 -5.82 -6.61
C PRO A 107 12.77 -6.16 -7.98
N THR A 108 12.62 -7.45 -8.22
CA THR A 108 11.90 -7.99 -9.38
C THR A 108 10.54 -8.50 -8.93
N TRP A 109 9.52 -7.65 -9.01
CA TRP A 109 8.17 -7.98 -8.57
C TRP A 109 7.49 -8.98 -9.52
N THR A 110 6.57 -9.79 -8.98
CA THR A 110 5.78 -10.76 -9.76
C THR A 110 4.98 -10.09 -10.87
N TYR A 111 4.43 -8.91 -10.60
CA TYR A 111 3.72 -8.09 -11.57
C TYR A 111 4.37 -6.72 -11.65
N SER A 112 4.47 -6.16 -12.85
CA SER A 112 5.09 -4.85 -13.06
C SER A 112 4.15 -3.68 -12.81
N LYS A 113 2.83 -3.92 -12.87
CA LYS A 113 1.79 -2.91 -12.68
C LYS A 113 0.61 -3.48 -11.92
N VAL A 114 -0.14 -2.61 -11.24
CA VAL A 114 -1.38 -2.97 -10.55
C VAL A 114 -2.42 -3.54 -11.52
N SER A 115 -2.51 -2.99 -12.73
CA SER A 115 -3.43 -3.44 -13.79
C SER A 115 -3.16 -4.87 -14.30
N ASP A 116 -1.95 -5.39 -14.09
CA ASP A 116 -1.56 -6.72 -14.56
C ASP A 116 -1.93 -7.82 -13.55
N ILE A 117 -2.36 -7.44 -12.33
CA ILE A 117 -2.64 -8.38 -11.25
C ILE A 117 -4.01 -9.03 -11.47
N PRO A 118 -4.07 -10.37 -11.65
CA PRO A 118 -5.35 -11.06 -11.74
C PRO A 118 -6.15 -10.89 -10.44
N ARG A 119 -7.45 -10.64 -10.57
CA ARG A 119 -8.32 -10.41 -9.41
C ARG A 119 -8.35 -11.60 -8.45
N ASP A 120 -8.35 -12.81 -8.94
CA ASP A 120 -8.31 -14.03 -8.13
C ASP A 120 -6.98 -14.16 -7.35
N TYR A 121 -5.86 -13.75 -7.95
CA TYR A 121 -4.58 -13.66 -7.26
C TYR A 121 -4.63 -12.64 -6.11
N LEU A 122 -5.14 -11.44 -6.36
CA LEU A 122 -5.32 -10.42 -5.32
C LEU A 122 -6.21 -10.95 -4.18
N LEU A 123 -7.36 -11.51 -4.51
CA LEU A 123 -8.32 -12.01 -3.53
C LEU A 123 -7.81 -13.22 -2.73
N SER A 124 -6.83 -13.95 -3.24
CA SER A 124 -6.20 -15.08 -2.54
C SER A 124 -5.43 -14.68 -1.27
N HIS A 125 -5.23 -13.38 -1.05
CA HIS A 125 -4.59 -12.83 0.16
C HIS A 125 -5.57 -12.64 1.32
N PHE A 126 -6.88 -12.65 1.05
CA PHE A 126 -7.95 -12.37 1.99
C PHE A 126 -8.73 -13.64 2.35
#